data_63bd0cc145e509fb57b58744c8f45cd4
#
_entry.id   63bd0cc145e509fb57b58744c8f45cd4
#
_cell.length_a   1.000
_cell.length_b   1.000
_cell.length_c   1.000
_cell.angle_alpha   90.00
_cell.angle_beta   90.00
_cell.angle_gamma   90.00
#
_symmetry.space_group_name_H-M   'P 1'
#
loop_
_entity.id
_entity.type
_entity.pdbx_description
1 polymer ?
#
loop_
_entity_poly.entity_id
_entity_poly.type
_entity_poly.pdbx_seq_one_letter_code
_entity_poly.pdbx_strand_id
1 'polypeptide(L)'
;LNARHGFTPAQIIHPDLYEILVQTEGVVVFHEQVISIIATLTGISLAAADEKRRALGSSDGQQEVCDWFFPAATARGYELAVITQIWDVLRAFASFGFCKAHAAAFALPTYQSAYLKAHHPAAFIAGILTHDPGMYPKRLMIDEARQLGVGLAPLDINFSGDRYLVEEPALEEPATGQSVRIALTSVSGISEREV
;
A
#
# COMPACT_ATOMS: atom_id res chain seq x y z
N LEU A 1 -8.01 -15.54 -1.27
CA LEU A 1 -7.03 -16.61 -0.96
C LEU A 1 -7.49 -17.94 -1.52
N ASN A 2 -8.68 -18.45 -1.18
CA ASN A 2 -9.15 -19.77 -1.62
C ASN A 2 -9.21 -19.90 -3.15
N ALA A 3 -9.70 -18.89 -3.87
CA ALA A 3 -9.73 -18.88 -5.33
C ALA A 3 -8.30 -18.91 -5.93
N ARG A 4 -7.41 -18.05 -5.40
CA ARG A 4 -6.01 -17.97 -5.86
C ARG A 4 -5.22 -19.25 -5.62
N HIS A 5 -5.56 -20.01 -4.58
CA HIS A 5 -4.95 -21.32 -4.28
C HIS A 5 -5.67 -22.50 -4.94
N GLY A 6 -6.70 -22.23 -5.75
CA GLY A 6 -7.43 -23.26 -6.48
C GLY A 6 -8.39 -24.11 -5.63
N PHE A 7 -8.67 -23.71 -4.37
CA PHE A 7 -9.62 -24.42 -3.51
C PHE A 7 -11.08 -24.16 -3.88
N THR A 8 -11.37 -23.00 -4.43
CA THR A 8 -12.69 -22.64 -4.95
C THR A 8 -12.53 -21.86 -6.26
N PRO A 9 -13.45 -22.03 -7.25
CA PRO A 9 -13.40 -21.18 -8.44
C PRO A 9 -13.69 -19.73 -8.10
N ALA A 10 -13.06 -18.80 -8.85
CA ALA A 10 -13.38 -17.39 -8.77
C ALA A 10 -14.85 -17.18 -9.18
N GLN A 11 -15.64 -16.51 -8.34
CA GLN A 11 -17.03 -16.20 -8.63
C GLN A 11 -17.11 -14.80 -9.24
N ILE A 12 -17.40 -14.73 -10.54
CA ILE A 12 -17.65 -13.49 -11.24
C ILE A 12 -19.16 -13.37 -11.48
N ILE A 13 -19.75 -12.27 -11.00
CA ILE A 13 -21.22 -12.07 -10.95
C ILE A 13 -21.84 -12.12 -12.35
N HIS A 14 -21.14 -11.58 -13.37
CA HIS A 14 -21.61 -11.57 -14.76
C HIS A 14 -20.44 -11.72 -15.73
N PRO A 15 -20.61 -12.43 -16.86
CA PRO A 15 -19.54 -12.60 -17.87
C PRO A 15 -18.90 -11.31 -18.35
N ASP A 16 -19.66 -10.22 -18.53
CA ASP A 16 -19.17 -8.92 -18.98
C ASP A 16 -18.19 -8.28 -17.99
N LEU A 17 -18.15 -8.75 -16.75
CA LEU A 17 -17.23 -8.29 -15.72
C LEU A 17 -15.95 -9.15 -15.62
N TYR A 18 -15.81 -10.17 -16.48
CA TYR A 18 -14.69 -11.09 -16.41
C TYR A 18 -13.34 -10.36 -16.52
N GLU A 19 -13.15 -9.57 -17.58
CA GLU A 19 -11.90 -8.84 -17.83
C GLU A 19 -11.57 -7.81 -16.72
N ILE A 20 -12.60 -7.29 -16.04
CA ILE A 20 -12.44 -6.33 -14.95
C ILE A 20 -11.99 -7.02 -13.65
N LEU A 21 -12.49 -8.23 -13.40
CA LEU A 21 -12.38 -8.88 -12.09
C LEU A 21 -11.45 -10.10 -12.07
N VAL A 22 -11.03 -10.62 -13.22
CA VAL A 22 -10.20 -11.84 -13.28
C VAL A 22 -8.89 -11.70 -12.51
N GLN A 23 -8.23 -10.53 -12.56
CA GLN A 23 -6.96 -10.28 -11.84
C GLN A 23 -7.10 -10.27 -10.32
N THR A 24 -8.32 -10.06 -9.83
CA THR A 24 -8.65 -10.01 -8.40
C THR A 24 -9.57 -11.16 -7.97
N GLU A 25 -9.60 -12.24 -8.77
CA GLU A 25 -10.36 -13.46 -8.49
C GLU A 25 -11.86 -13.19 -8.20
N GLY A 26 -12.45 -12.28 -8.96
CA GLY A 26 -13.87 -11.91 -8.81
C GLY A 26 -14.16 -10.88 -7.71
N VAL A 27 -13.15 -10.40 -6.97
CA VAL A 27 -13.33 -9.44 -5.88
C VAL A 27 -13.08 -8.02 -6.38
N VAL A 28 -13.96 -7.09 -6.05
CA VAL A 28 -13.71 -5.66 -6.28
C VAL A 28 -12.75 -5.14 -5.22
N VAL A 29 -11.62 -4.59 -5.61
CA VAL A 29 -10.56 -4.06 -4.75
C VAL A 29 -10.21 -2.61 -5.09
N PHE A 30 -10.29 -2.26 -6.37
CA PHE A 30 -9.79 -0.99 -6.88
C PHE A 30 -10.90 -0.06 -7.33
N HIS A 31 -10.69 1.25 -7.17
CA HIS A 31 -11.59 2.30 -7.71
C HIS A 31 -11.81 2.14 -9.21
N GLU A 32 -10.77 1.79 -9.95
CA GLU A 32 -10.81 1.58 -11.39
C GLU A 32 -11.76 0.44 -11.79
N GLN A 33 -11.88 -0.59 -10.94
CA GLN A 33 -12.85 -1.66 -11.16
C GLN A 33 -14.28 -1.16 -10.96
N VAL A 34 -14.53 -0.35 -9.93
CA VAL A 34 -15.84 0.28 -9.69
C VAL A 34 -16.25 1.14 -10.89
N ILE A 35 -15.34 1.99 -11.38
CA ILE A 35 -15.56 2.83 -12.56
C ILE A 35 -15.90 1.96 -13.79
N SER A 36 -15.11 0.92 -14.04
CA SER A 36 -15.31 0.02 -15.17
C SER A 36 -16.61 -0.76 -15.07
N ILE A 37 -17.01 -1.22 -13.89
CA ILE A 37 -18.28 -1.91 -13.66
C ILE A 37 -19.46 -0.99 -13.97
N ILE A 38 -19.45 0.24 -13.44
CA ILE A 38 -20.50 1.23 -13.71
C ILE A 38 -20.58 1.51 -15.21
N ALA A 39 -19.46 1.79 -15.87
CA ALA A 39 -19.40 2.08 -17.30
C ALA A 39 -19.93 0.90 -18.16
N THR A 40 -19.54 -0.33 -17.82
CA THR A 40 -19.95 -1.54 -18.56
C THR A 40 -21.46 -1.77 -18.45
N LEU A 41 -22.02 -1.69 -17.25
CA LEU A 41 -23.43 -1.98 -17.06
C LEU A 41 -24.36 -0.87 -17.59
N THR A 42 -23.89 0.37 -17.61
CA THR A 42 -24.76 1.51 -17.98
C THR A 42 -24.45 2.12 -19.34
N GLY A 43 -23.27 1.79 -19.91
CA GLY A 43 -22.83 2.28 -21.22
C GLY A 43 -22.35 3.73 -21.20
N ILE A 44 -22.13 4.35 -20.04
CA ILE A 44 -21.56 5.70 -19.96
C ILE A 44 -20.05 5.70 -20.09
N SER A 45 -19.46 6.87 -20.31
CA SER A 45 -18.00 7.00 -20.37
C SER A 45 -17.33 6.74 -19.01
N LEU A 46 -16.06 6.35 -19.00
CA LEU A 46 -15.29 6.16 -17.77
C LEU A 46 -15.22 7.44 -16.91
N ALA A 47 -15.17 8.62 -17.55
CA ALA A 47 -15.18 9.90 -16.84
C ALA A 47 -16.50 10.12 -16.08
N ALA A 48 -17.65 9.89 -16.75
CA ALA A 48 -18.96 9.98 -16.11
C ALA A 48 -19.14 8.90 -15.03
N ALA A 49 -18.59 7.71 -15.23
CA ALA A 49 -18.61 6.65 -14.23
C ALA A 49 -17.77 7.00 -12.98
N ASP A 50 -16.65 7.72 -13.13
CA ASP A 50 -15.86 8.21 -11.98
C ASP A 50 -16.63 9.27 -11.17
N GLU A 51 -17.40 10.14 -11.82
CA GLU A 51 -18.29 11.07 -11.11
C GLU A 51 -19.33 10.31 -10.25
N LYS A 52 -19.95 9.28 -10.83
CA LYS A 52 -20.89 8.42 -10.08
C LYS A 52 -20.20 7.67 -8.95
N ARG A 53 -19.01 7.12 -9.17
CA ARG A 53 -18.20 6.49 -8.12
C ARG A 53 -17.91 7.47 -6.96
N ARG A 54 -17.56 8.72 -7.25
CA ARG A 54 -17.31 9.73 -6.20
C ARG A 54 -18.57 10.03 -5.40
N ALA A 55 -19.73 10.11 -6.05
CA ALA A 55 -21.00 10.33 -5.38
C ALA A 55 -21.35 9.20 -4.38
N LEU A 56 -20.92 7.97 -4.63
CA LEU A 56 -21.11 6.85 -3.69
C LEU A 56 -20.48 7.08 -2.31
N GLY A 57 -19.57 8.04 -2.16
CA GLY A 57 -18.91 8.35 -0.88
C GLY A 57 -19.82 8.99 0.18
N SER A 58 -21.06 9.38 -0.15
CA SER A 58 -22.04 9.93 0.77
C SER A 58 -23.38 9.18 0.71
N SER A 59 -24.15 9.21 1.79
CA SER A 59 -25.47 8.55 1.85
C SER A 59 -26.43 9.07 0.77
N ASP A 60 -26.47 10.38 0.59
CA ASP A 60 -27.36 11.03 -0.38
C ASP A 60 -26.93 10.71 -1.81
N GLY A 61 -25.60 10.71 -2.06
CA GLY A 61 -25.04 10.32 -3.34
C GLY A 61 -25.27 8.83 -3.67
N GLN A 62 -25.24 7.95 -2.66
CA GLN A 62 -25.58 6.53 -2.87
C GLN A 62 -27.02 6.37 -3.34
N GLN A 63 -27.96 7.11 -2.74
CA GLN A 63 -29.36 7.06 -3.16
C GLN A 63 -29.53 7.61 -4.59
N GLU A 64 -28.94 8.75 -4.90
CA GLU A 64 -28.98 9.33 -6.24
C GLU A 64 -28.42 8.37 -7.30
N VAL A 65 -27.27 7.77 -7.02
CA VAL A 65 -26.64 6.81 -7.95
C VAL A 65 -27.47 5.55 -8.07
N CYS A 66 -28.09 5.06 -6.99
CA CYS A 66 -29.00 3.91 -7.01
C CYS A 66 -30.18 4.15 -7.94
N ASP A 67 -30.88 5.27 -7.75
CA ASP A 67 -32.07 5.63 -8.52
C ASP A 67 -31.77 5.78 -10.02
N TRP A 68 -30.57 6.19 -10.34
CA TRP A 68 -30.09 6.28 -11.72
C TRP A 68 -29.57 4.94 -12.28
N PHE A 69 -28.80 4.17 -11.48
CA PHE A 69 -28.08 2.96 -11.93
C PHE A 69 -29.02 1.84 -12.33
N PHE A 70 -30.07 1.57 -11.54
CA PHE A 70 -31.01 0.49 -11.82
C PHE A 70 -31.72 0.65 -13.18
N PRO A 71 -32.37 1.80 -13.49
CA PRO A 71 -32.98 2.00 -14.81
C PRO A 71 -31.95 1.96 -15.95
N ALA A 72 -30.76 2.53 -15.75
CA ALA A 72 -29.73 2.58 -16.77
C ALA A 72 -29.21 1.17 -17.13
N ALA A 73 -28.94 0.33 -16.12
CA ALA A 73 -28.50 -1.04 -16.34
C ALA A 73 -29.63 -1.94 -16.90
N THR A 74 -30.87 -1.74 -16.47
CA THR A 74 -32.04 -2.44 -17.03
C THR A 74 -32.24 -2.11 -18.51
N ALA A 75 -32.05 -0.86 -18.91
CA ALA A 75 -32.14 -0.44 -20.30
C ALA A 75 -31.05 -1.09 -21.19
N ARG A 76 -29.97 -1.56 -20.60
CA ARG A 76 -28.89 -2.32 -21.27
C ARG A 76 -29.17 -3.83 -21.33
N GLY A 77 -30.26 -4.29 -20.74
CA GLY A 77 -30.69 -5.69 -20.79
C GLY A 77 -30.19 -6.57 -19.64
N TYR A 78 -29.60 -5.99 -18.59
CA TYR A 78 -29.23 -6.78 -17.42
C TYR A 78 -30.42 -7.14 -16.57
N GLU A 79 -30.43 -8.36 -16.02
CA GLU A 79 -31.48 -8.85 -15.13
C GLU A 79 -31.43 -8.14 -13.77
N LEU A 80 -32.58 -7.90 -13.18
CA LEU A 80 -32.69 -7.21 -11.90
C LEU A 80 -31.87 -7.88 -10.78
N ALA A 81 -31.84 -9.21 -10.78
CA ALA A 81 -31.05 -9.98 -9.80
C ALA A 81 -29.55 -9.68 -9.90
N VAL A 82 -29.01 -9.59 -11.14
CA VAL A 82 -27.62 -9.25 -11.42
C VAL A 82 -27.33 -7.80 -11.00
N ILE A 83 -28.22 -6.87 -11.38
CA ILE A 83 -28.09 -5.46 -11.02
C ILE A 83 -28.05 -5.29 -9.49
N THR A 84 -28.91 -6.00 -8.77
CA THR A 84 -28.97 -5.94 -7.31
C THR A 84 -27.68 -6.46 -6.68
N GLN A 85 -27.17 -7.60 -7.12
CA GLN A 85 -25.91 -8.17 -6.61
C GLN A 85 -24.73 -7.20 -6.85
N ILE A 86 -24.65 -6.63 -8.04
CA ILE A 86 -23.59 -5.67 -8.37
C ILE A 86 -23.73 -4.39 -7.56
N TRP A 87 -24.97 -3.89 -7.38
CA TRP A 87 -25.23 -2.73 -6.54
C TRP A 87 -24.77 -2.93 -5.10
N ASP A 88 -25.04 -4.09 -4.51
CA ASP A 88 -24.60 -4.40 -3.15
C ASP A 88 -23.08 -4.36 -3.02
N VAL A 89 -22.35 -4.84 -4.05
CA VAL A 89 -20.89 -4.74 -4.11
C VAL A 89 -20.45 -3.28 -4.25
N LEU A 90 -21.03 -2.50 -5.17
CA LEU A 90 -20.68 -1.10 -5.36
C LEU A 90 -20.91 -0.27 -4.09
N ARG A 91 -22.05 -0.47 -3.42
CA ARG A 91 -22.39 0.19 -2.16
C ARG A 91 -21.41 -0.16 -1.04
N ALA A 92 -21.03 -1.42 -0.92
CA ALA A 92 -20.06 -1.86 0.09
C ALA A 92 -18.67 -1.26 -0.13
N PHE A 93 -18.31 -1.01 -1.40
CA PHE A 93 -17.03 -0.41 -1.79
C PHE A 93 -16.99 1.11 -1.80
N ALA A 94 -18.13 1.79 -1.63
CA ALA A 94 -18.24 3.24 -1.65
C ALA A 94 -17.29 3.96 -0.67
N SER A 95 -17.00 3.32 0.48
CA SER A 95 -16.14 3.88 1.53
C SER A 95 -14.72 3.33 1.57
N PHE A 96 -14.39 2.27 0.82
CA PHE A 96 -13.12 1.52 0.95
C PHE A 96 -12.44 1.17 -0.38
N GLY A 97 -12.59 1.97 -1.41
CA GLY A 97 -11.86 1.74 -2.64
C GLY A 97 -10.37 2.16 -2.52
N PHE A 98 -9.51 1.44 -3.20
CA PHE A 98 -8.08 1.74 -3.31
C PHE A 98 -7.71 2.06 -4.76
N CYS A 99 -6.87 3.07 -4.99
CA CYS A 99 -6.41 3.41 -6.33
C CYS A 99 -5.35 2.40 -6.82
N LYS A 100 -5.61 1.70 -7.91
CA LYS A 100 -4.69 0.72 -8.49
C LYS A 100 -3.38 1.36 -8.94
N ALA A 101 -3.44 2.56 -9.52
CA ALA A 101 -2.26 3.30 -9.94
C ALA A 101 -1.35 3.63 -8.76
N HIS A 102 -1.92 4.03 -7.61
CA HIS A 102 -1.18 4.25 -6.39
C HIS A 102 -0.53 2.95 -5.87
N ALA A 103 -1.29 1.85 -5.84
CA ALA A 103 -0.75 0.54 -5.45
C ALA A 103 0.42 0.11 -6.33
N ALA A 104 0.30 0.27 -7.65
CA ALA A 104 1.35 -0.07 -8.59
C ALA A 104 2.59 0.82 -8.42
N ALA A 105 2.40 2.13 -8.19
CA ALA A 105 3.51 3.06 -7.95
C ALA A 105 4.29 2.72 -6.67
N PHE A 106 3.61 2.26 -5.61
CA PHE A 106 4.25 1.89 -4.35
C PHE A 106 4.76 0.44 -4.30
N ALA A 107 4.33 -0.43 -5.21
CA ALA A 107 4.78 -1.82 -5.22
C ALA A 107 6.30 -1.96 -5.39
N LEU A 108 6.90 -1.19 -6.29
CA LEU A 108 8.35 -1.23 -6.54
C LEU A 108 9.18 -0.73 -5.35
N PRO A 109 8.95 0.47 -4.78
CA PRO A 109 9.68 0.90 -3.58
C PRO A 109 9.45 -0.02 -2.38
N THR A 110 8.25 -0.60 -2.23
CA THR A 110 7.98 -1.58 -1.17
C THR A 110 8.83 -2.84 -1.34
N TYR A 111 8.90 -3.37 -2.56
CA TYR A 111 9.76 -4.51 -2.88
C TYR A 111 11.24 -4.19 -2.63
N GLN A 112 11.71 -3.02 -3.11
CA GLN A 112 13.09 -2.58 -2.91
C GLN A 112 13.43 -2.43 -1.42
N SER A 113 12.54 -1.84 -0.63
CA SER A 113 12.70 -1.72 0.82
C SER A 113 12.79 -3.08 1.52
N ALA A 114 11.91 -4.01 1.15
CA ALA A 114 11.93 -5.37 1.69
C ALA A 114 13.21 -6.12 1.30
N TYR A 115 13.67 -5.96 0.06
CA TYR A 115 14.91 -6.54 -0.43
C TYR A 115 16.13 -6.01 0.34
N LEU A 116 16.22 -4.67 0.50
CA LEU A 116 17.30 -4.04 1.26
C LEU A 116 17.30 -4.51 2.71
N LYS A 117 16.13 -4.57 3.35
CA LYS A 117 15.99 -5.06 4.72
C LYS A 117 16.47 -6.51 4.86
N ALA A 118 16.15 -7.37 3.89
CA ALA A 118 16.50 -8.80 3.93
C ALA A 118 17.98 -9.07 3.63
N HIS A 119 18.57 -8.33 2.69
CA HIS A 119 19.91 -8.63 2.17
C HIS A 119 20.99 -7.65 2.64
N HIS A 120 20.61 -6.43 3.02
CA HIS A 120 21.49 -5.35 3.46
C HIS A 120 20.92 -4.63 4.69
N PRO A 121 20.64 -5.37 5.80
CA PRO A 121 19.92 -4.81 6.94
C PRO A 121 20.65 -3.63 7.60
N ALA A 122 21.96 -3.65 7.69
CA ALA A 122 22.73 -2.54 8.27
C ALA A 122 22.56 -1.25 7.45
N ALA A 123 22.71 -1.33 6.11
CA ALA A 123 22.51 -0.19 5.23
C ALA A 123 21.07 0.32 5.25
N PHE A 124 20.10 -0.59 5.29
CA PHE A 124 18.68 -0.24 5.40
C PHE A 124 18.37 0.54 6.69
N ILE A 125 18.86 0.04 7.83
CA ILE A 125 18.66 0.69 9.13
C ILE A 125 19.39 2.04 9.19
N ALA A 126 20.63 2.12 8.70
CA ALA A 126 21.37 3.39 8.66
C ALA A 126 20.64 4.45 7.80
N GLY A 127 20.09 4.03 6.66
CA GLY A 127 19.27 4.90 5.81
C GLY A 127 18.01 5.41 6.51
N ILE A 128 17.24 4.53 7.16
CA ILE A 128 16.03 4.92 7.90
C ILE A 128 16.37 5.87 9.06
N LEU A 129 17.40 5.58 9.84
CA LEU A 129 17.79 6.41 10.98
C LEU A 129 18.30 7.80 10.54
N THR A 130 18.96 7.86 9.37
CA THR A 130 19.46 9.13 8.80
C THR A 130 18.33 10.01 8.29
N HIS A 131 17.37 9.43 7.55
CA HIS A 131 16.29 10.19 6.93
C HIS A 131 15.07 10.38 7.82
N ASP A 132 14.99 9.67 8.93
CA ASP A 132 13.97 9.75 9.98
C ASP A 132 12.55 9.98 9.42
N PRO A 133 11.88 8.98 8.85
CA PRO A 133 10.55 9.14 8.25
C PRO A 133 9.46 9.50 9.26
N GLY A 134 9.77 9.57 10.55
CA GLY A 134 8.89 10.05 11.62
C GLY A 134 7.75 9.12 12.00
N MET A 135 7.61 7.95 11.37
CA MET A 135 6.50 7.02 11.64
C MET A 135 6.69 6.23 12.94
N TYR A 136 7.95 5.94 13.30
CA TYR A 136 8.28 5.16 14.49
C TYR A 136 9.40 5.83 15.28
N PRO A 137 9.37 5.74 16.62
CA PRO A 137 10.47 6.22 17.46
C PRO A 137 11.80 5.54 17.10
N LYS A 138 12.90 6.29 17.07
CA LYS A 138 14.25 5.76 16.76
C LYS A 138 14.63 4.53 17.59
N ARG A 139 14.19 4.46 18.85
CA ARG A 139 14.41 3.31 19.73
C ARG A 139 13.87 1.99 19.14
N LEU A 140 12.72 2.03 18.47
CA LEU A 140 12.15 0.83 17.82
C LEU A 140 12.97 0.41 16.61
N MET A 141 13.51 1.35 15.85
CA MET A 141 14.42 1.04 14.74
C MET A 141 15.73 0.43 15.25
N ILE A 142 16.23 0.89 16.39
CA ILE A 142 17.41 0.34 17.06
C ILE A 142 17.14 -1.09 17.56
N ASP A 143 15.97 -1.34 18.13
CA ASP A 143 15.59 -2.68 18.58
C ASP A 143 15.41 -3.63 17.40
N GLU A 144 14.83 -3.16 16.29
CA GLU A 144 14.73 -3.90 15.03
C GLU A 144 16.12 -4.25 14.46
N ALA A 145 17.07 -3.30 14.51
CA ALA A 145 18.46 -3.55 14.10
C ALA A 145 19.08 -4.73 14.85
N ARG A 146 18.90 -4.77 16.18
CA ARG A 146 19.39 -5.87 17.03
C ARG A 146 18.74 -7.21 16.65
N GLN A 147 17.41 -7.20 16.41
CA GLN A 147 16.69 -8.42 15.98
C GLN A 147 17.16 -8.93 14.61
N LEU A 148 17.58 -8.03 13.73
CA LEU A 148 18.16 -8.37 12.42
C LEU A 148 19.63 -8.79 12.54
N GLY A 149 20.21 -8.81 13.75
CA GLY A 149 21.62 -9.15 13.96
C GLY A 149 22.61 -8.07 13.55
N VAL A 150 22.14 -6.81 13.40
CA VAL A 150 22.98 -5.65 13.12
C VAL A 150 23.55 -5.10 14.42
N GLY A 151 24.85 -4.93 14.50
CA GLY A 151 25.54 -4.30 15.63
C GLY A 151 25.24 -2.81 15.71
N LEU A 152 25.42 -2.24 16.90
CA LEU A 152 25.30 -0.79 17.11
C LEU A 152 26.61 -0.27 17.69
N ALA A 153 27.29 0.55 16.90
CA ALA A 153 28.49 1.23 17.36
C ALA A 153 28.08 2.52 18.09
N PRO A 154 28.58 2.74 19.33
CA PRO A 154 28.19 3.89 20.14
C PRO A 154 28.65 5.21 19.50
N LEU A 155 28.05 6.31 19.97
CA LEU A 155 28.48 7.65 19.63
C LEU A 155 29.96 7.85 20.02
N ASP A 156 30.78 8.32 19.09
CA ASP A 156 32.19 8.60 19.31
C ASP A 156 32.61 9.82 18.47
N ILE A 157 33.18 10.82 19.12
CA ILE A 157 33.56 12.08 18.47
C ILE A 157 34.63 11.93 17.38
N ASN A 158 35.41 10.83 17.42
CA ASN A 158 36.46 10.58 16.43
C ASN A 158 35.96 9.76 15.22
N PHE A 159 34.83 9.05 15.38
CA PHE A 159 34.33 8.12 14.37
C PHE A 159 32.90 8.42 13.88
N SER A 160 32.08 9.09 14.69
CA SER A 160 30.72 9.46 14.29
C SER A 160 30.73 10.70 13.40
N GLY A 161 29.96 10.67 12.32
CA GLY A 161 29.72 11.81 11.41
C GLY A 161 28.33 12.39 11.57
N ASP A 162 27.93 13.19 10.58
CA ASP A 162 26.61 13.83 10.48
C ASP A 162 25.49 12.82 10.21
N ARG A 163 25.81 11.63 9.72
CA ARG A 163 24.89 10.56 9.34
C ARG A 163 25.20 9.26 10.04
N TYR A 164 24.19 8.37 10.08
CA TYR A 164 24.41 6.98 10.51
C TYR A 164 25.20 6.24 9.44
N LEU A 165 26.30 5.63 9.85
CA LEU A 165 27.24 4.96 8.94
C LEU A 165 27.25 3.45 9.20
N VAL A 166 27.42 2.67 8.14
CA VAL A 166 27.67 1.24 8.25
C VAL A 166 29.18 1.02 8.36
N GLU A 167 29.60 0.24 9.34
CA GLU A 167 31.00 -0.09 9.56
C GLU A 167 31.18 -1.57 9.94
N GLU A 168 32.39 -2.10 9.78
CA GLU A 168 32.76 -3.40 10.33
C GLU A 168 32.96 -3.27 11.85
N PRO A 169 32.46 -4.22 12.65
CA PRO A 169 32.55 -4.13 14.10
C PRO A 169 34.00 -4.26 14.58
N ALA A 170 34.39 -3.41 15.53
CA ALA A 170 35.74 -3.40 16.08
C ALA A 170 35.97 -4.46 17.19
N LEU A 171 34.94 -4.90 17.91
CA LEU A 171 35.10 -5.68 19.14
C LEU A 171 34.09 -6.83 19.34
N GLU A 172 32.91 -6.80 18.76
CA GLU A 172 31.93 -7.90 18.81
C GLU A 172 31.43 -8.20 17.41
N GLU A 173 31.45 -9.47 17.00
CA GLU A 173 30.94 -9.87 15.69
C GLU A 173 29.40 -9.95 15.74
N PRO A 174 28.65 -8.96 15.22
CA PRO A 174 27.21 -9.10 15.04
C PRO A 174 26.93 -10.21 14.01
N ALA A 175 25.76 -10.80 14.07
CA ALA A 175 25.38 -11.91 13.19
C ALA A 175 25.49 -11.56 11.69
N THR A 176 25.35 -10.28 11.34
CA THR A 176 25.49 -9.78 9.96
C THR A 176 26.94 -9.42 9.60
N GLY A 177 27.88 -9.42 10.54
CA GLY A 177 29.24 -8.90 10.33
C GLY A 177 29.31 -7.38 10.13
N GLN A 178 28.22 -6.64 10.42
CA GLN A 178 28.14 -5.19 10.22
C GLN A 178 27.48 -4.48 11.40
N SER A 179 27.91 -3.24 11.65
CA SER A 179 27.34 -2.36 12.67
C SER A 179 26.90 -1.03 12.07
N VAL A 180 25.95 -0.39 12.72
CA VAL A 180 25.53 0.97 12.42
C VAL A 180 26.10 1.89 13.49
N ARG A 181 26.95 2.84 13.08
CA ARG A 181 27.49 3.92 13.93
C ARG A 181 26.43 4.99 14.16
N ILE A 182 26.22 5.37 15.41
CA ILE A 182 25.31 6.44 15.79
C ILE A 182 25.86 7.78 15.31
N ALA A 183 25.02 8.59 14.65
CA ALA A 183 25.38 9.92 14.13
C ALA A 183 25.47 10.97 15.22
N LEU A 184 26.36 11.96 15.09
CA LEU A 184 26.46 13.13 15.98
C LEU A 184 25.16 13.93 16.00
N THR A 185 24.45 14.03 14.86
CA THR A 185 23.14 14.69 14.76
C THR A 185 22.04 14.04 15.61
N SER A 186 22.27 12.84 16.16
CA SER A 186 21.33 12.23 17.10
C SER A 186 21.38 12.81 18.51
N VAL A 187 22.39 13.60 18.83
CA VAL A 187 22.56 14.23 20.15
C VAL A 187 21.62 15.43 20.25
N SER A 188 20.78 15.44 21.29
CA SER A 188 19.86 16.56 21.52
C SER A 188 20.63 17.86 21.79
N GLY A 189 20.30 18.90 21.05
CA GLY A 189 20.90 20.23 21.19
C GLY A 189 22.11 20.51 20.30
N ILE A 190 22.60 19.51 19.56
CA ILE A 190 23.61 19.76 18.50
C ILE A 190 22.89 20.24 17.23
N SER A 191 23.38 21.33 16.65
CA SER A 191 22.93 21.79 15.34
C SER A 191 23.76 21.15 14.22
N GLU A 192 23.19 21.06 13.00
CA GLU A 192 23.91 20.57 11.80
C GLU A 192 25.18 21.39 11.46
N ARG A 193 25.31 22.60 12.01
CA ARG A 193 26.50 23.46 11.80
C ARG A 193 27.64 23.15 12.76
N GLU A 194 27.37 22.37 13.81
CA GLU A 194 28.34 22.00 14.84
C GLU A 194 28.93 20.61 14.59
N VAL A 195 28.36 19.86 13.66
CA VAL A 195 28.84 18.57 13.18
C VAL A 195 29.63 18.73 11.89
#